data_4ed37931f07dc66cfd8ed28dcd880a9b
#
_entry.id   4ed37931f07dc66cfd8ed28dcd880a9b
#
_cell.length_a   1.000
_cell.length_b   1.000
_cell.length_c   1.000
_cell.angle_alpha   90.00
_cell.angle_beta   90.00
_cell.angle_gamma   90.00
#
_symmetry.space_group_name_H-M   'P 1'
#
loop_
_entity.id
_entity.type
_entity.pdbx_description
1 polymer ?
#
loop_
_entity_poly.entity_id
_entity_poly.type
_entity_poly.pdbx_seq_one_letter_code
_entity_poly.pdbx_strand_id
1 'polypeptide(L)'
;METYGLEKLGIINAGAVYRNLTPAQLVEHALRRGEGTLSNTGALVVKTGKYTGRSANDKFIVDTPAVHDDIAWGKVNRPMDKARFDAIYAKVTAYLQNKDVFIFDGFAGADPKYTKAFRIVNELASQNLFIHQLLRRPTADQLESFREDYTIIAAPGFKCIPEIDGTRSEAAVLVDYEAHLVVICGTQYAGEIKKSVFSVMNYVLPKQGVFPMHCSANIGKDGDSAVFFGLSGTGKTTLSADPARKLIGDDEHGWADDSVFNFEGGCYAKCINLSPEGEPEIYNAIRFGSLVENVVMDPDTREFDFDDDSLAVNSRVGYPVEYIPNAELSGMSPSVPKTVIFLTADAYGVLPPISKLDKNQAMYYFVSGFTSKVAGTEIGVTEPVPTFSTCFGEPFLPLDPSVYAAMLADKVEKSGAKVYLVNTGWNGTGKRMKLRYTRAMVTAALTGEIEKAEFVTDPTFGVQVPTSIEGVPSELLIPANTWEDQAAYEASCRKLAASFVENFKKYTRMSAEVVAAGPKA
;
A
#
# COMPACT_ATOMS: atom_id res chain seq x y z
N MET A 1 26.77 -27.61 -8.12
CA MET A 1 25.84 -26.50 -8.42
C MET A 1 25.82 -25.64 -7.18
N GLU A 2 25.97 -24.35 -7.34
CA GLU A 2 25.94 -23.44 -6.19
C GLU A 2 24.51 -23.32 -5.65
N THR A 3 24.32 -23.57 -4.37
CA THR A 3 22.97 -23.63 -3.72
C THR A 3 22.55 -22.30 -3.11
N TYR A 4 23.48 -21.35 -3.00
CA TYR A 4 23.27 -20.02 -2.40
C TYR A 4 22.61 -20.06 -1.01
N GLY A 5 22.82 -21.16 -0.26
CA GLY A 5 22.29 -21.31 1.10
C GLY A 5 20.87 -21.91 1.19
N LEU A 6 20.29 -22.40 0.08
CA LEU A 6 18.96 -23.04 0.08
C LEU A 6 18.91 -24.27 0.98
N GLU A 7 20.03 -24.96 1.18
CA GLU A 7 20.12 -26.10 2.10
C GLU A 7 19.75 -25.75 3.55
N LYS A 8 20.02 -24.52 3.98
CA LYS A 8 19.62 -24.02 5.31
C LYS A 8 18.12 -23.85 5.44
N LEU A 9 17.44 -23.67 4.29
CA LEU A 9 15.98 -23.59 4.21
C LEU A 9 15.34 -24.98 3.98
N GLY A 10 16.11 -26.07 4.01
CA GLY A 10 15.60 -27.41 3.75
C GLY A 10 15.38 -27.75 2.26
N ILE A 11 15.82 -26.88 1.32
CA ILE A 11 15.75 -27.12 -0.12
C ILE A 11 17.13 -27.61 -0.58
N ILE A 12 17.38 -28.92 -0.42
CA ILE A 12 18.70 -29.55 -0.63
C ILE A 12 18.91 -30.08 -2.04
N ASN A 13 17.82 -30.38 -2.76
CA ASN A 13 17.86 -30.95 -4.11
C ASN A 13 17.03 -30.08 -5.07
N ALA A 14 17.28 -28.77 -5.14
CA ALA A 14 16.67 -27.93 -6.16
C ALA A 14 17.10 -28.40 -7.55
N GLY A 15 16.30 -28.10 -8.57
CA GLY A 15 16.70 -28.19 -9.97
C GLY A 15 17.78 -27.17 -10.30
N ALA A 16 17.58 -26.32 -11.27
CA ALA A 16 18.45 -25.18 -11.47
C ALA A 16 18.17 -24.09 -10.42
N VAL A 17 19.23 -23.46 -9.92
CA VAL A 17 19.14 -22.34 -8.97
C VAL A 17 19.68 -21.08 -9.66
N TYR A 18 18.84 -20.07 -9.73
CA TYR A 18 19.16 -18.79 -10.35
C TYR A 18 19.14 -17.70 -9.29
N ARG A 19 20.18 -16.85 -9.24
CA ARG A 19 20.28 -15.77 -8.25
C ARG A 19 20.46 -14.43 -8.93
N ASN A 20 19.61 -13.46 -8.59
CA ASN A 20 19.66 -12.07 -9.06
C ASN A 20 19.82 -11.95 -10.59
N LEU A 21 19.03 -12.73 -11.34
CA LEU A 21 19.00 -12.62 -12.79
C LEU A 21 18.54 -11.23 -13.22
N THR A 22 19.03 -10.79 -14.37
CA THR A 22 18.57 -9.55 -15.00
C THR A 22 17.12 -9.67 -15.48
N PRO A 23 16.39 -8.54 -15.65
CA PRO A 23 15.04 -8.58 -16.20
C PRO A 23 14.93 -9.31 -17.52
N ALA A 24 15.93 -9.19 -18.43
CA ALA A 24 15.94 -9.89 -19.70
C ALA A 24 15.98 -11.43 -19.52
N GLN A 25 16.86 -11.91 -18.64
CA GLN A 25 16.96 -13.34 -18.34
C GLN A 25 15.67 -13.88 -17.68
N LEU A 26 15.08 -13.11 -16.75
CA LEU A 26 13.83 -13.48 -16.09
C LEU A 26 12.67 -13.56 -17.08
N VAL A 27 12.58 -12.61 -18.00
CA VAL A 27 11.59 -12.63 -19.09
C VAL A 27 11.78 -13.86 -19.97
N GLU A 28 13.02 -14.17 -20.38
CA GLU A 28 13.29 -15.38 -21.18
C GLU A 28 12.89 -16.66 -20.44
N HIS A 29 13.20 -16.77 -19.15
CA HIS A 29 12.78 -17.91 -18.33
C HIS A 29 11.25 -18.00 -18.24
N ALA A 30 10.56 -16.90 -17.97
CA ALA A 30 9.11 -16.87 -17.88
C ALA A 30 8.45 -17.32 -19.21
N LEU A 31 8.95 -16.84 -20.35
CA LEU A 31 8.43 -17.22 -21.67
C LEU A 31 8.66 -18.71 -21.97
N ARG A 32 9.88 -19.22 -21.74
CA ARG A 32 10.22 -20.65 -21.97
C ARG A 32 9.39 -21.57 -21.08
N ARG A 33 9.03 -21.14 -19.89
CA ARG A 33 8.25 -21.91 -18.90
C ARG A 33 6.73 -21.74 -19.10
N GLY A 34 6.30 -20.90 -20.05
CA GLY A 34 4.88 -20.64 -20.31
C GLY A 34 4.18 -19.87 -19.21
N GLU A 35 4.93 -19.09 -18.41
CA GLU A 35 4.37 -18.29 -17.31
C GLU A 35 3.62 -17.06 -17.82
N GLY A 36 3.92 -16.56 -19.03
CA GLY A 36 3.31 -15.38 -19.60
C GLY A 36 3.66 -15.18 -21.07
N THR A 37 3.25 -14.04 -21.61
CA THR A 37 3.50 -13.60 -22.99
C THR A 37 3.96 -12.14 -23.01
N LEU A 38 4.52 -11.67 -24.15
CA LEU A 38 4.89 -10.27 -24.30
C LEU A 38 3.74 -9.46 -24.91
N SER A 39 3.58 -8.22 -24.46
CA SER A 39 2.77 -7.21 -25.13
C SER A 39 3.49 -6.59 -26.33
N ASN A 40 2.79 -5.76 -27.09
CA ASN A 40 3.37 -4.95 -28.18
C ASN A 40 4.47 -3.97 -27.68
N THR A 41 4.42 -3.56 -26.42
CA THR A 41 5.45 -2.71 -25.78
C THR A 41 6.60 -3.52 -25.17
N GLY A 42 6.54 -4.84 -25.22
CA GLY A 42 7.53 -5.74 -24.65
C GLY A 42 7.39 -6.00 -23.15
N ALA A 43 6.33 -5.55 -22.51
CA ALA A 43 6.04 -5.91 -21.11
C ALA A 43 5.67 -7.39 -20.99
N LEU A 44 6.12 -8.06 -19.92
CA LEU A 44 5.69 -9.42 -19.62
C LEU A 44 4.28 -9.41 -19.04
N VAL A 45 3.35 -10.14 -19.67
CA VAL A 45 1.95 -10.23 -19.28
C VAL A 45 1.66 -11.60 -18.71
N VAL A 46 1.14 -11.67 -17.49
CA VAL A 46 0.79 -12.90 -16.80
C VAL A 46 -0.66 -12.90 -16.32
N LYS A 47 -1.23 -14.11 -16.20
CA LYS A 47 -2.54 -14.32 -15.56
C LYS A 47 -2.31 -15.06 -14.24
N THR A 48 -2.81 -14.51 -13.15
CA THR A 48 -2.56 -15.05 -11.80
C THR A 48 -3.62 -16.08 -11.34
N GLY A 49 -4.46 -16.52 -12.27
CA GLY A 49 -5.47 -17.55 -12.03
C GLY A 49 -6.59 -17.09 -11.10
N LYS A 50 -6.96 -17.95 -10.15
CA LYS A 50 -8.07 -17.71 -9.21
C LYS A 50 -7.85 -16.46 -8.33
N TYR A 51 -6.61 -16.18 -7.97
CA TYR A 51 -6.26 -15.07 -7.08
C TYR A 51 -5.74 -13.90 -7.92
N THR A 52 -6.62 -12.97 -8.24
CA THR A 52 -6.27 -11.73 -8.99
C THR A 52 -5.98 -10.55 -8.08
N GLY A 53 -5.93 -10.78 -6.78
CA GLY A 53 -5.63 -9.80 -5.75
C GLY A 53 -5.18 -10.49 -4.47
N ARG A 54 -4.89 -9.70 -3.44
CA ARG A 54 -4.46 -10.23 -2.15
C ARG A 54 -5.55 -11.03 -1.46
N SER A 55 -5.14 -12.14 -0.88
CA SER A 55 -6.00 -13.00 -0.05
C SER A 55 -5.82 -12.66 1.43
N ALA A 56 -6.24 -11.44 1.82
CA ALA A 56 -6.03 -10.91 3.17
C ALA A 56 -6.55 -11.82 4.29
N ASN A 57 -7.58 -12.61 4.00
CA ASN A 57 -8.15 -13.57 4.93
C ASN A 57 -7.35 -14.88 5.07
N ASP A 58 -6.38 -15.11 4.21
CA ASP A 58 -5.50 -16.29 4.21
C ASP A 58 -4.12 -15.98 4.81
N LYS A 59 -3.97 -14.80 5.44
CA LYS A 59 -2.77 -14.43 6.20
C LYS A 59 -2.87 -14.95 7.63
N PHE A 60 -1.79 -15.58 8.08
CA PHE A 60 -1.61 -16.08 9.46
C PHE A 60 -0.25 -15.63 9.99
N ILE A 61 -0.19 -15.36 11.28
CA ILE A 61 1.05 -15.06 11.99
C ILE A 61 1.31 -16.21 12.95
N VAL A 62 2.53 -16.74 12.94
CA VAL A 62 2.92 -17.81 13.85
C VAL A 62 2.95 -17.27 15.27
N ASP A 63 2.17 -17.89 16.14
CA ASP A 63 2.05 -17.50 17.54
C ASP A 63 3.15 -18.21 18.35
N THR A 64 4.16 -17.44 18.73
CA THR A 64 5.24 -17.91 19.60
C THR A 64 5.37 -16.99 20.81
N PRO A 65 5.92 -17.48 21.93
CA PRO A 65 6.11 -16.65 23.12
C PRO A 65 6.91 -15.36 22.88
N ALA A 66 7.81 -15.37 21.90
CA ALA A 66 8.66 -14.20 21.58
C ALA A 66 7.88 -13.04 20.93
N VAL A 67 6.76 -13.33 20.26
CA VAL A 67 5.99 -12.32 19.51
C VAL A 67 4.55 -12.16 19.98
N HIS A 68 4.05 -13.07 20.83
CA HIS A 68 2.65 -13.13 21.25
C HIS A 68 2.10 -11.78 21.74
N ASP A 69 2.84 -11.13 22.63
CA ASP A 69 2.41 -9.87 23.25
C ASP A 69 2.53 -8.65 22.33
N ASP A 70 3.29 -8.75 21.24
CA ASP A 70 3.47 -7.68 20.27
C ASP A 70 2.29 -7.59 19.30
N ILE A 71 1.65 -8.72 18.98
CA ILE A 71 0.69 -8.81 17.88
C ILE A 71 -0.72 -8.40 18.32
N ALA A 72 -1.33 -7.55 17.52
CA ALA A 72 -2.76 -7.23 17.64
C ALA A 72 -3.61 -8.37 17.05
N TRP A 73 -3.78 -9.44 17.82
CA TRP A 73 -4.53 -10.63 17.41
C TRP A 73 -5.99 -10.33 17.09
N GLY A 74 -6.54 -10.96 16.05
CA GLY A 74 -7.92 -10.78 15.66
C GLY A 74 -8.24 -11.28 14.26
N LYS A 75 -9.23 -10.67 13.63
CA LYS A 75 -9.69 -11.08 12.28
C LYS A 75 -8.62 -10.87 11.20
N VAL A 76 -7.74 -9.89 11.37
CA VAL A 76 -6.69 -9.53 10.41
C VAL A 76 -5.40 -10.29 10.71
N ASN A 77 -4.96 -10.28 11.95
CA ASN A 77 -3.78 -11.01 12.40
C ASN A 77 -4.23 -12.30 13.09
N ARG A 78 -4.36 -13.35 12.29
CA ARG A 78 -4.84 -14.66 12.77
C ARG A 78 -3.68 -15.47 13.28
N PRO A 79 -3.78 -16.08 14.48
CA PRO A 79 -2.73 -16.93 14.98
C PRO A 79 -2.67 -18.26 14.23
N MET A 80 -1.46 -18.77 14.06
CA MET A 80 -1.16 -20.15 13.67
C MET A 80 -0.19 -20.74 14.67
N ASP A 81 -0.46 -21.93 15.15
CA ASP A 81 0.50 -22.60 16.04
C ASP A 81 1.77 -23.03 15.29
N LYS A 82 2.90 -23.01 16.00
CA LYS A 82 4.21 -23.28 15.42
C LYS A 82 4.31 -24.68 14.79
N ALA A 83 3.69 -25.68 15.39
CA ALA A 83 3.74 -27.05 14.86
C ALA A 83 3.02 -27.19 13.52
N ARG A 84 1.91 -26.49 13.33
CA ARG A 84 1.21 -26.42 12.03
C ARG A 84 2.04 -25.69 11.00
N PHE A 85 2.61 -24.55 11.36
CA PHE A 85 3.52 -23.83 10.48
C PHE A 85 4.67 -24.73 10.04
N ASP A 86 5.33 -25.43 10.95
CA ASP A 86 6.46 -26.32 10.65
C ASP A 86 6.05 -27.46 9.72
N ALA A 87 4.85 -28.01 9.93
CA ALA A 87 4.31 -29.06 9.06
C ALA A 87 4.05 -28.55 7.62
N ILE A 88 3.49 -27.35 7.45
CA ILE A 88 3.29 -26.75 6.14
C ILE A 88 4.64 -26.41 5.50
N TYR A 89 5.55 -25.83 6.26
CA TYR A 89 6.90 -25.50 5.80
C TYR A 89 7.65 -26.71 5.27
N ALA A 90 7.61 -27.84 6.00
CA ALA A 90 8.20 -29.08 5.55
C ALA A 90 7.59 -29.59 4.22
N LYS A 91 6.28 -29.44 4.04
CA LYS A 91 5.61 -29.80 2.77
C LYS A 91 6.06 -28.87 1.62
N VAL A 92 6.15 -27.56 1.88
CA VAL A 92 6.59 -26.57 0.87
C VAL A 92 8.03 -26.84 0.45
N THR A 93 8.94 -27.07 1.37
CA THR A 93 10.33 -27.39 1.06
C THR A 93 10.46 -28.71 0.32
N ALA A 94 9.67 -29.74 0.70
CA ALA A 94 9.58 -31.00 -0.04
C ALA A 94 9.04 -30.81 -1.47
N TYR A 95 8.03 -29.96 -1.65
CA TYR A 95 7.45 -29.61 -2.94
C TYR A 95 8.46 -28.91 -3.88
N LEU A 96 9.36 -28.09 -3.33
CA LEU A 96 10.37 -27.36 -4.09
C LEU A 96 11.59 -28.22 -4.48
N GLN A 97 11.74 -29.45 -3.95
CA GLN A 97 12.79 -30.36 -4.42
C GLN A 97 12.61 -30.68 -5.91
N ASN A 98 13.73 -30.75 -6.65
CA ASN A 98 13.79 -30.96 -8.10
C ASN A 98 13.12 -29.87 -8.98
N LYS A 99 12.67 -28.76 -8.40
CA LYS A 99 12.18 -27.61 -9.14
C LYS A 99 13.28 -26.59 -9.36
N ASP A 100 13.22 -25.88 -10.48
CA ASP A 100 14.00 -24.67 -10.68
C ASP A 100 13.48 -23.59 -9.72
N VAL A 101 14.39 -22.89 -9.08
CA VAL A 101 14.08 -21.79 -8.17
C VAL A 101 14.85 -20.53 -8.52
N PHE A 102 14.20 -19.40 -8.31
CA PHE A 102 14.73 -18.08 -8.59
C PHE A 102 14.90 -17.31 -7.28
N ILE A 103 16.12 -16.87 -6.99
CA ILE A 103 16.45 -16.12 -5.78
C ILE A 103 16.64 -14.64 -6.17
N PHE A 104 15.96 -13.77 -5.48
CA PHE A 104 16.28 -12.35 -5.46
C PHE A 104 16.78 -11.99 -4.06
N ASP A 105 18.02 -11.56 -3.96
CA ASP A 105 18.61 -10.95 -2.77
C ASP A 105 18.60 -9.44 -2.98
N GLY A 106 17.97 -8.70 -2.08
CA GLY A 106 17.83 -7.25 -2.20
C GLY A 106 17.38 -6.61 -0.89
N PHE A 107 16.96 -5.35 -0.98
CA PHE A 107 16.72 -4.55 0.20
C PHE A 107 15.36 -3.87 0.19
N ALA A 108 14.78 -3.68 1.39
CA ALA A 108 13.67 -2.78 1.65
C ALA A 108 14.15 -1.63 2.56
N GLY A 109 13.80 -0.39 2.19
CA GLY A 109 14.24 0.82 2.87
C GLY A 109 15.45 1.48 2.23
N ALA A 110 15.25 2.72 1.76
CA ALA A 110 16.28 3.52 1.10
C ALA A 110 17.28 4.11 2.08
N ASP A 111 16.88 4.35 3.34
CA ASP A 111 17.79 4.87 4.37
C ASP A 111 18.69 3.75 4.88
N PRO A 112 20.03 3.86 4.71
CA PRO A 112 20.98 2.82 5.11
C PRO A 112 20.93 2.45 6.60
N LYS A 113 20.46 3.37 7.47
CA LYS A 113 20.32 3.11 8.92
C LYS A 113 19.23 2.10 9.23
N TYR A 114 18.20 2.01 8.36
CA TYR A 114 16.98 1.26 8.60
C TYR A 114 16.67 0.22 7.52
N THR A 115 17.55 0.11 6.52
CA THR A 115 17.48 -0.91 5.47
C THR A 115 17.40 -2.31 6.05
N LYS A 116 16.55 -3.17 5.49
CA LYS A 116 16.48 -4.60 5.79
C LYS A 116 16.79 -5.41 4.53
N ALA A 117 17.58 -6.46 4.71
CA ALA A 117 17.95 -7.38 3.65
C ALA A 117 16.93 -8.51 3.54
N PHE A 118 16.40 -8.70 2.35
CA PHE A 118 15.40 -9.74 2.06
C PHE A 118 15.94 -10.72 1.02
N ARG A 119 15.85 -12.01 1.34
CA ARG A 119 16.00 -13.10 0.38
C ARG A 119 14.62 -13.56 -0.05
N ILE A 120 14.33 -13.48 -1.34
CA ILE A 120 13.07 -13.94 -1.90
C ILE A 120 13.34 -15.17 -2.78
N VAL A 121 12.75 -16.31 -2.43
CA VAL A 121 12.86 -17.57 -3.18
C VAL A 121 11.55 -17.81 -3.90
N ASN A 122 11.57 -17.78 -5.21
CA ASN A 122 10.39 -17.93 -6.06
C ASN A 122 10.43 -19.24 -6.87
N GLU A 123 9.28 -19.90 -6.97
CA GLU A 123 9.05 -20.97 -7.94
C GLU A 123 8.94 -20.43 -9.37
N LEU A 124 8.42 -19.20 -9.55
CA LEU A 124 8.17 -18.57 -10.85
C LEU A 124 9.18 -17.46 -11.16
N ALA A 125 9.70 -17.47 -12.40
CA ALA A 125 10.55 -16.41 -12.91
C ALA A 125 9.81 -15.07 -13.00
N SER A 126 8.54 -15.09 -13.36
CA SER A 126 7.67 -13.89 -13.42
C SER A 126 7.51 -13.21 -12.07
N GLN A 127 7.32 -13.96 -10.98
CA GLN A 127 7.28 -13.39 -9.62
C GLN A 127 8.66 -12.85 -9.20
N ASN A 128 9.74 -13.48 -9.63
CA ASN A 128 11.10 -12.97 -9.36
C ASN A 128 11.37 -11.69 -10.16
N LEU A 129 10.89 -11.57 -11.42
CA LEU A 129 10.92 -10.32 -12.17
C LEU A 129 10.17 -9.21 -11.42
N PHE A 130 8.96 -9.51 -10.94
CA PHE A 130 8.18 -8.55 -10.17
C PHE A 130 8.97 -8.01 -8.99
N ILE A 131 9.52 -8.89 -8.15
CA ILE A 131 10.21 -8.46 -6.95
C ILE A 131 11.54 -7.77 -7.24
N HIS A 132 12.22 -8.16 -8.32
CA HIS A 132 13.40 -7.47 -8.83
C HIS A 132 13.09 -6.01 -9.20
N GLN A 133 11.90 -5.74 -9.74
CA GLN A 133 11.47 -4.38 -10.08
C GLN A 133 10.99 -3.59 -8.86
N LEU A 134 10.41 -4.27 -7.88
CA LEU A 134 9.76 -3.60 -6.73
C LEU A 134 10.72 -3.35 -5.56
N LEU A 135 11.66 -4.25 -5.26
CA LEU A 135 12.61 -4.04 -4.16
C LEU A 135 13.86 -3.29 -4.64
N ARG A 136 14.61 -2.78 -3.70
CA ARG A 136 15.88 -2.10 -3.96
C ARG A 136 16.94 -3.14 -4.32
N ARG A 137 17.52 -2.97 -5.48
CA ARG A 137 18.52 -3.89 -6.04
C ARG A 137 19.88 -3.68 -5.39
N PRO A 138 20.62 -4.77 -5.07
CA PRO A 138 21.97 -4.67 -4.54
C PRO A 138 22.96 -4.22 -5.62
N THR A 139 24.06 -3.59 -5.20
CA THR A 139 25.28 -3.51 -6.01
C THR A 139 25.99 -4.85 -6.02
N ALA A 140 27.01 -5.04 -6.89
CA ALA A 140 27.81 -6.24 -6.93
C ALA A 140 28.47 -6.54 -5.56
N ASP A 141 29.09 -5.55 -4.96
CA ASP A 141 29.77 -5.68 -3.66
C ASP A 141 28.79 -6.05 -2.52
N GLN A 142 27.58 -5.45 -2.55
CA GLN A 142 26.52 -5.80 -1.60
C GLN A 142 26.04 -7.25 -1.80
N LEU A 143 26.00 -7.72 -3.03
CA LEU A 143 25.57 -9.07 -3.33
C LEU A 143 26.60 -10.14 -2.91
N GLU A 144 27.91 -9.83 -2.99
CA GLU A 144 28.99 -10.70 -2.49
C GLU A 144 28.92 -10.90 -0.98
N SER A 145 28.64 -9.83 -0.26
CA SER A 145 28.59 -9.82 1.23
C SER A 145 27.17 -9.99 1.78
N PHE A 146 26.20 -10.33 0.92
CA PHE A 146 24.79 -10.37 1.30
C PHE A 146 24.51 -11.34 2.45
N ARG A 147 23.77 -10.86 3.43
CA ARG A 147 23.19 -11.64 4.54
C ARG A 147 21.75 -11.16 4.71
N GLU A 148 20.82 -12.08 4.61
CA GLU A 148 19.41 -11.80 4.78
C GLU A 148 19.04 -11.53 6.24
N ASP A 149 18.20 -10.51 6.46
CA ASP A 149 17.47 -10.32 7.71
C ASP A 149 16.20 -11.15 7.73
N TYR A 150 15.55 -11.31 6.56
CA TYR A 150 14.31 -12.07 6.39
C TYR A 150 14.35 -12.87 5.08
N THR A 151 13.71 -14.04 5.12
CA THR A 151 13.48 -14.86 3.93
C THR A 151 12.00 -14.94 3.61
N ILE A 152 11.63 -14.84 2.32
CA ILE A 152 10.28 -15.11 1.82
C ILE A 152 10.36 -16.23 0.80
N ILE A 153 9.58 -17.29 0.99
CA ILE A 153 9.44 -18.40 0.03
C ILE A 153 8.07 -18.31 -0.61
N ALA A 154 8.01 -18.14 -1.93
CA ALA A 154 6.78 -18.12 -2.70
C ALA A 154 6.70 -19.36 -3.60
N ALA A 155 5.80 -20.26 -3.23
CA ALA A 155 5.53 -21.53 -3.91
C ALA A 155 4.06 -21.59 -4.38
N PRO A 156 3.68 -20.84 -5.42
CA PRO A 156 2.28 -20.72 -5.86
C PRO A 156 1.67 -22.03 -6.34
N GLY A 157 2.47 -22.97 -6.80
CA GLY A 157 2.00 -24.29 -7.21
C GLY A 157 1.74 -25.25 -6.05
N PHE A 158 2.25 -24.98 -4.85
CA PHE A 158 1.88 -25.71 -3.63
C PHE A 158 0.55 -25.20 -3.11
N LYS A 159 -0.41 -26.09 -2.91
CA LYS A 159 -1.75 -25.78 -2.40
C LYS A 159 -1.94 -26.42 -1.04
N CYS A 160 -2.34 -25.62 -0.06
CA CYS A 160 -2.73 -26.11 1.25
C CYS A 160 -4.04 -26.91 1.15
N ILE A 161 -4.22 -27.86 2.06
CA ILE A 161 -5.46 -28.61 2.28
C ILE A 161 -6.04 -28.12 3.59
N PRO A 162 -7.12 -27.29 3.59
CA PRO A 162 -7.63 -26.63 4.79
C PRO A 162 -7.89 -27.58 5.96
N GLU A 163 -8.43 -28.74 5.69
CA GLU A 163 -8.80 -29.75 6.72
C GLU A 163 -7.57 -30.37 7.40
N ILE A 164 -6.41 -30.35 6.71
CA ILE A 164 -5.16 -30.93 7.22
C ILE A 164 -4.25 -29.83 7.77
N ASP A 165 -4.12 -28.74 7.00
CA ASP A 165 -3.16 -27.68 7.27
C ASP A 165 -3.70 -26.59 8.22
N GLY A 166 -5.02 -26.59 8.47
CA GLY A 166 -5.67 -25.60 9.31
C GLY A 166 -5.72 -24.21 8.68
N THR A 167 -5.53 -24.12 7.38
CA THR A 167 -5.68 -22.88 6.60
C THR A 167 -7.15 -22.62 6.26
N ARG A 168 -7.48 -21.42 5.81
CA ARG A 168 -8.84 -21.08 5.40
C ARG A 168 -9.16 -21.57 3.98
N SER A 169 -8.16 -21.56 3.12
CA SER A 169 -8.27 -21.98 1.72
C SER A 169 -7.00 -22.70 1.26
N GLU A 170 -6.92 -23.01 -0.02
CA GLU A 170 -5.72 -23.59 -0.64
C GLU A 170 -4.54 -22.60 -0.69
N ALA A 171 -4.80 -21.30 -0.55
CA ALA A 171 -3.77 -20.27 -0.42
C ALA A 171 -3.48 -19.95 1.04
N ALA A 172 -2.23 -19.62 1.34
CA ALA A 172 -1.82 -19.14 2.65
C ALA A 172 -0.63 -18.20 2.56
N VAL A 173 -0.63 -17.18 3.43
CA VAL A 173 0.51 -16.29 3.70
C VAL A 173 0.85 -16.46 5.17
N LEU A 174 1.93 -17.14 5.46
CA LEU A 174 2.35 -17.56 6.80
C LEU A 174 3.57 -16.72 7.21
N VAL A 175 3.43 -15.94 8.27
CA VAL A 175 4.48 -15.03 8.74
C VAL A 175 5.00 -15.51 10.09
N ASP A 176 6.26 -15.92 10.15
CA ASP A 176 6.99 -16.23 11.38
C ASP A 176 8.02 -15.13 11.66
N TYR A 177 7.65 -14.20 12.54
CA TYR A 177 8.53 -13.07 12.89
C TYR A 177 9.74 -13.51 13.72
N GLU A 178 9.63 -14.57 14.52
CA GLU A 178 10.74 -15.09 15.33
C GLU A 178 11.76 -15.82 14.45
N ALA A 179 11.29 -16.64 13.50
CA ALA A 179 12.15 -17.34 12.56
C ALA A 179 12.62 -16.45 11.38
N HIS A 180 12.15 -15.22 11.30
CA HIS A 180 12.43 -14.31 10.17
C HIS A 180 12.06 -14.91 8.81
N LEU A 181 10.93 -15.60 8.74
CA LEU A 181 10.50 -16.37 7.59
C LEU A 181 9.04 -16.07 7.22
N VAL A 182 8.79 -15.90 5.92
CA VAL A 182 7.45 -15.84 5.36
C VAL A 182 7.30 -16.93 4.30
N VAL A 183 6.19 -17.66 4.33
CA VAL A 183 5.85 -18.69 3.36
C VAL A 183 4.54 -18.34 2.67
N ILE A 184 4.57 -18.24 1.33
CA ILE A 184 3.40 -17.90 0.52
C ILE A 184 3.08 -19.09 -0.38
N CYS A 185 1.86 -19.61 -0.27
CA CYS A 185 1.38 -20.79 -0.96
C CYS A 185 0.13 -20.50 -1.78
N GLY A 186 -0.10 -21.24 -2.87
CA GLY A 186 -1.37 -21.36 -3.57
C GLY A 186 -1.85 -20.11 -4.31
N THR A 187 -1.04 -19.06 -4.38
CA THR A 187 -1.36 -17.83 -5.11
C THR A 187 -0.22 -17.39 -6.01
N GLN A 188 -0.55 -17.05 -7.26
CA GLN A 188 0.41 -16.50 -8.22
C GLN A 188 0.47 -14.96 -8.15
N TYR A 189 -0.46 -14.31 -7.46
CA TYR A 189 -0.51 -12.85 -7.33
C TYR A 189 0.73 -12.32 -6.62
N ALA A 190 1.61 -11.66 -7.37
CA ALA A 190 2.93 -11.24 -6.88
C ALA A 190 2.85 -10.15 -5.79
N GLY A 191 1.74 -9.41 -5.73
CA GLY A 191 1.50 -8.42 -4.68
C GLY A 191 1.50 -8.98 -3.25
N GLU A 192 1.33 -10.30 -3.05
CA GLU A 192 1.48 -10.92 -1.72
C GLU A 192 2.93 -10.86 -1.23
N ILE A 193 3.91 -11.03 -2.12
CA ILE A 193 5.35 -10.95 -1.77
C ILE A 193 5.67 -9.52 -1.31
N LYS A 194 5.28 -8.51 -2.11
CA LYS A 194 5.44 -7.09 -1.80
C LYS A 194 4.85 -6.76 -0.42
N LYS A 195 3.59 -7.15 -0.19
CA LYS A 195 2.88 -6.82 1.04
C LYS A 195 3.35 -7.62 2.26
N SER A 196 3.98 -8.76 2.05
CA SER A 196 4.69 -9.50 3.11
C SER A 196 5.93 -8.74 3.58
N VAL A 197 6.72 -8.18 2.64
CA VAL A 197 7.83 -7.27 2.99
C VAL A 197 7.32 -6.08 3.79
N PHE A 198 6.24 -5.43 3.32
CA PHE A 198 5.64 -4.30 4.03
C PHE A 198 5.16 -4.67 5.45
N SER A 199 4.54 -5.83 5.62
CA SER A 199 4.11 -6.31 6.94
C SER A 199 5.31 -6.55 7.88
N VAL A 200 6.43 -7.06 7.37
CA VAL A 200 7.67 -7.19 8.13
C VAL A 200 8.20 -5.82 8.54
N MET A 201 8.26 -4.86 7.61
CA MET A 201 8.70 -3.50 7.92
C MET A 201 7.81 -2.83 8.97
N ASN A 202 6.48 -3.05 8.93
CA ASN A 202 5.53 -2.56 9.93
C ASN A 202 5.72 -3.20 11.32
N TYR A 203 6.37 -4.35 11.41
CA TYR A 203 6.71 -4.99 12.68
C TYR A 203 8.07 -4.52 13.23
N VAL A 204 9.07 -4.43 12.38
CA VAL A 204 10.46 -4.19 12.83
C VAL A 204 10.81 -2.73 13.02
N LEU A 205 10.29 -1.83 12.18
CA LEU A 205 10.67 -0.42 12.20
C LEU A 205 10.14 0.36 13.42
N PRO A 206 8.91 0.12 13.93
CA PRO A 206 8.45 0.76 15.15
C PRO A 206 9.38 0.52 16.35
N LYS A 207 9.97 -0.66 16.44
CA LYS A 207 10.95 -1.03 17.48
C LYS A 207 12.27 -0.26 17.37
N GLN A 208 12.51 0.40 16.22
CA GLN A 208 13.68 1.24 15.95
C GLN A 208 13.33 2.74 15.93
N GLY A 209 12.12 3.12 16.35
CA GLY A 209 11.64 4.50 16.37
C GLY A 209 11.30 5.09 15.00
N VAL A 210 11.20 4.26 13.97
CA VAL A 210 10.81 4.68 12.61
C VAL A 210 9.33 4.37 12.40
N PHE A 211 8.57 5.39 11.98
CA PHE A 211 7.14 5.26 11.68
C PHE A 211 6.94 4.71 10.26
N PRO A 212 6.49 3.47 10.11
CA PRO A 212 6.16 2.90 8.79
C PRO A 212 4.79 3.37 8.35
N MET A 213 4.66 3.71 7.06
CA MET A 213 3.49 4.38 6.51
C MET A 213 3.04 3.72 5.20
N HIS A 214 1.75 3.44 5.10
CA HIS A 214 1.08 3.13 3.83
C HIS A 214 0.68 4.44 3.16
N CYS A 215 1.62 5.08 2.52
CA CYS A 215 1.45 6.41 1.93
C CYS A 215 2.34 6.57 0.69
N SER A 216 1.98 7.51 -0.18
CA SER A 216 2.93 8.06 -1.15
C SER A 216 3.66 9.27 -0.58
N ALA A 217 4.83 9.60 -1.16
CA ALA A 217 5.63 10.73 -0.72
C ALA A 217 6.30 11.46 -1.88
N ASN A 218 6.45 12.78 -1.76
CA ASN A 218 7.13 13.61 -2.75
C ASN A 218 7.95 14.74 -2.09
N ILE A 219 8.84 15.35 -2.89
CA ILE A 219 9.71 16.45 -2.47
C ILE A 219 9.45 17.67 -3.36
N GLY A 220 9.23 18.83 -2.75
CA GLY A 220 9.12 20.12 -3.43
C GLY A 220 10.47 20.73 -3.80
N LYS A 221 10.43 21.83 -4.53
CA LYS A 221 11.62 22.55 -5.01
C LYS A 221 12.53 23.05 -3.89
N ASP A 222 11.95 23.37 -2.74
CA ASP A 222 12.66 23.88 -1.56
C ASP A 222 13.12 22.75 -0.62
N GLY A 223 13.05 21.50 -1.07
CA GLY A 223 13.43 20.32 -0.29
C GLY A 223 12.39 19.93 0.77
N ASP A 224 11.21 20.55 0.77
CA ASP A 224 10.10 20.17 1.63
C ASP A 224 9.49 18.84 1.18
N SER A 225 9.30 17.91 2.09
CA SER A 225 8.60 16.66 1.79
C SER A 225 7.15 16.68 2.27
N ALA A 226 6.33 15.89 1.58
CA ALA A 226 4.94 15.67 1.92
C ALA A 226 4.60 14.18 1.80
N VAL A 227 3.70 13.71 2.67
CA VAL A 227 3.20 12.34 2.68
C VAL A 227 1.68 12.32 2.51
N PHE A 228 1.19 11.36 1.71
CA PHE A 228 -0.22 11.24 1.33
C PHE A 228 -0.71 9.84 1.71
N PHE A 229 -1.50 9.77 2.77
CA PHE A 229 -2.21 8.54 3.14
C PHE A 229 -3.53 8.46 2.40
N GLY A 230 -3.98 7.26 2.12
CA GLY A 230 -5.28 7.06 1.48
C GLY A 230 -5.47 5.62 1.03
N LEU A 231 -6.72 5.20 0.96
CA LEU A 231 -7.10 3.90 0.44
C LEU A 231 -7.17 3.92 -1.10
N SER A 232 -7.35 2.75 -1.70
CA SER A 232 -7.53 2.65 -3.16
C SER A 232 -8.71 3.52 -3.62
N GLY A 233 -8.52 4.27 -4.71
CA GLY A 233 -9.55 5.12 -5.30
C GLY A 233 -9.70 6.52 -4.67
N THR A 234 -8.92 6.86 -3.63
CA THR A 234 -8.92 8.20 -3.03
C THR A 234 -8.02 9.21 -3.75
N GLY A 235 -7.24 8.75 -4.74
CA GLY A 235 -6.37 9.63 -5.54
C GLY A 235 -4.93 9.72 -5.04
N LYS A 236 -4.46 8.81 -4.17
CA LYS A 236 -3.10 8.83 -3.60
C LYS A 236 -2.02 8.98 -4.67
N THR A 237 -1.96 8.09 -5.65
CA THR A 237 -0.97 8.14 -6.74
C THR A 237 -1.12 9.38 -7.61
N THR A 238 -2.34 9.71 -8.03
CA THR A 238 -2.63 10.87 -8.91
C THR A 238 -2.28 12.22 -8.28
N LEU A 239 -2.45 12.35 -6.96
CA LEU A 239 -2.20 13.62 -6.25
C LEU A 239 -0.75 13.77 -5.78
N SER A 240 -0.05 12.67 -5.54
CA SER A 240 1.38 12.69 -5.20
C SER A 240 2.27 12.82 -6.44
N ALA A 241 1.80 12.40 -7.62
CA ALA A 241 2.47 12.58 -8.91
C ALA A 241 2.24 13.99 -9.45
N ASP A 242 2.87 14.99 -8.83
CA ASP A 242 2.86 16.40 -9.27
C ASP A 242 4.12 16.67 -10.11
N PRO A 243 4.00 17.16 -11.36
CA PRO A 243 5.17 17.49 -12.19
C PRO A 243 6.13 18.51 -11.56
N ALA A 244 5.64 19.34 -10.63
CA ALA A 244 6.45 20.33 -9.91
C ALA A 244 7.20 19.74 -8.67
N ARG A 245 6.93 18.48 -8.32
CA ARG A 245 7.51 17.80 -7.15
C ARG A 245 8.09 16.45 -7.57
N LYS A 246 9.23 16.06 -6.99
CA LYS A 246 9.83 14.75 -7.27
C LYS A 246 9.14 13.66 -6.47
N LEU A 247 8.73 12.58 -7.13
CA LEU A 247 8.16 11.40 -6.48
C LEU A 247 9.25 10.64 -5.72
N ILE A 248 9.09 10.42 -4.40
CA ILE A 248 9.93 9.51 -3.61
C ILE A 248 9.44 8.07 -3.81
N GLY A 249 8.13 7.87 -3.74
CA GLY A 249 7.45 6.61 -3.96
C GLY A 249 5.94 6.74 -3.85
N ASP A 250 5.22 5.72 -4.32
CA ASP A 250 3.77 5.77 -4.48
C ASP A 250 2.99 5.04 -3.37
N ASP A 251 3.65 4.23 -2.50
CA ASP A 251 2.88 3.31 -1.64
C ASP A 251 3.42 3.07 -0.21
N GLU A 252 4.74 2.88 -0.02
CA GLU A 252 5.30 2.37 1.25
C GLU A 252 6.54 3.16 1.69
N HIS A 253 6.46 3.82 2.84
CA HIS A 253 7.54 4.69 3.34
C HIS A 253 7.80 4.52 4.82
N GLY A 254 9.02 4.89 5.25
CA GLY A 254 9.40 5.08 6.64
C GLY A 254 9.66 6.56 6.95
N TRP A 255 9.20 7.01 8.10
CA TRP A 255 9.49 8.34 8.63
C TRP A 255 10.41 8.20 9.84
N ALA A 256 11.68 8.46 9.63
CA ALA A 256 12.72 8.52 10.67
C ALA A 256 12.75 9.89 11.35
N ASP A 257 13.69 10.13 12.24
CA ASP A 257 13.82 11.44 12.91
C ASP A 257 14.35 12.54 11.99
N ASP A 258 15.11 12.16 10.96
CA ASP A 258 15.82 13.07 10.05
C ASP A 258 15.49 12.84 8.56
N SER A 259 14.67 11.87 8.22
CA SER A 259 14.37 11.52 6.82
C SER A 259 12.97 10.92 6.63
N VAL A 260 12.50 10.97 5.40
CA VAL A 260 11.46 10.07 4.86
C VAL A 260 12.08 9.25 3.75
N PHE A 261 11.83 7.95 3.74
CA PHE A 261 12.41 7.05 2.77
C PHE A 261 11.43 5.99 2.26
N ASN A 262 11.56 5.69 0.98
CA ASN A 262 10.80 4.63 0.33
C ASN A 262 11.34 3.26 0.76
N PHE A 263 10.44 2.29 0.99
CA PHE A 263 10.86 0.90 1.18
C PHE A 263 11.25 0.24 -0.13
N GLU A 264 10.68 0.71 -1.22
CA GLU A 264 10.74 0.08 -2.51
C GLU A 264 11.72 0.76 -3.46
N GLY A 265 12.08 0.05 -4.54
CA GLY A 265 12.81 0.56 -5.70
C GLY A 265 11.94 0.60 -6.96
N GLY A 266 10.63 0.42 -6.83
CA GLY A 266 9.69 0.41 -7.92
C GLY A 266 8.29 0.81 -7.50
N CYS A 267 7.35 0.71 -8.44
CA CYS A 267 5.94 1.06 -8.26
C CYS A 267 5.04 -0.10 -8.69
N TYR A 268 3.85 -0.19 -8.09
CA TYR A 268 2.85 -1.20 -8.42
C TYR A 268 1.47 -0.59 -8.58
N ALA A 269 1.17 -0.17 -9.81
CA ALA A 269 0.00 0.63 -10.13
C ALA A 269 -1.18 -0.22 -10.63
N LYS A 270 -2.41 0.32 -10.50
CA LYS A 270 -3.60 -0.23 -11.15
C LYS A 270 -3.59 0.09 -12.64
N CYS A 271 -4.13 -0.86 -13.44
CA CYS A 271 -4.27 -0.70 -14.89
C CYS A 271 -5.71 -0.48 -15.35
N ILE A 272 -6.71 -0.78 -14.52
CA ILE A 272 -8.11 -0.59 -14.95
C ILE A 272 -8.39 0.90 -15.22
N ASN A 273 -9.01 1.20 -16.37
CA ASN A 273 -9.27 2.54 -16.89
C ASN A 273 -8.00 3.41 -17.08
N LEU A 274 -6.83 2.79 -17.22
CA LEU A 274 -5.58 3.50 -17.46
C LEU A 274 -5.58 4.14 -18.86
N SER A 275 -5.29 5.44 -18.93
CA SER A 275 -5.18 6.14 -20.20
C SER A 275 -3.92 7.01 -20.25
N PRO A 276 -3.38 7.27 -21.46
CA PRO A 276 -2.20 8.13 -21.63
C PRO A 276 -2.47 9.58 -21.22
N GLU A 277 -3.73 10.02 -21.26
CA GLU A 277 -4.14 11.39 -20.86
C GLU A 277 -4.31 11.50 -19.35
N GLY A 278 -4.80 10.43 -18.71
CA GLY A 278 -5.09 10.41 -17.26
C GLY A 278 -3.85 10.23 -16.40
N GLU A 279 -3.04 9.22 -16.74
CA GLU A 279 -1.87 8.81 -15.96
C GLU A 279 -0.69 8.45 -16.90
N PRO A 280 -0.13 9.47 -17.62
CA PRO A 280 0.88 9.26 -18.65
C PRO A 280 2.16 8.57 -18.14
N GLU A 281 2.57 8.83 -16.90
CA GLU A 281 3.76 8.22 -16.32
C GLU A 281 3.59 6.70 -16.17
N ILE A 282 2.44 6.24 -15.67
CA ILE A 282 2.14 4.81 -15.49
C ILE A 282 1.99 4.15 -16.86
N TYR A 283 1.25 4.80 -17.79
CA TYR A 283 1.04 4.28 -19.14
C TYR A 283 2.37 4.04 -19.85
N ASN A 284 3.28 5.03 -19.82
CA ASN A 284 4.59 4.95 -20.45
C ASN A 284 5.58 4.00 -19.72
N ALA A 285 5.31 3.63 -18.48
CA ALA A 285 6.09 2.64 -17.75
C ALA A 285 5.77 1.19 -18.16
N ILE A 286 4.69 0.96 -18.91
CA ILE A 286 4.32 -0.35 -19.44
C ILE A 286 5.18 -0.66 -20.68
N ARG A 287 6.36 -1.18 -20.44
CA ARG A 287 7.36 -1.49 -21.47
C ARG A 287 8.22 -2.66 -21.03
N PHE A 288 9.21 -3.05 -21.86
CA PHE A 288 10.12 -4.14 -21.52
C PHE A 288 10.71 -3.98 -20.12
N GLY A 289 10.67 -5.07 -19.35
CA GLY A 289 11.11 -5.10 -17.95
C GLY A 289 9.98 -4.88 -16.94
N SER A 290 8.81 -4.34 -17.32
CA SER A 290 7.65 -4.32 -16.45
C SER A 290 6.90 -5.65 -16.48
N LEU A 291 6.20 -5.97 -15.37
CA LEU A 291 5.29 -7.11 -15.26
C LEU A 291 3.85 -6.60 -15.20
N VAL A 292 3.00 -7.07 -16.11
CA VAL A 292 1.56 -6.77 -16.15
C VAL A 292 0.77 -7.99 -15.70
N GLU A 293 -0.11 -7.81 -14.72
CA GLU A 293 -0.94 -8.88 -14.17
C GLU A 293 -2.41 -8.65 -14.51
N ASN A 294 -3.04 -9.66 -15.12
CA ASN A 294 -4.49 -9.76 -15.33
C ASN A 294 -5.11 -8.60 -16.13
N VAL A 295 -4.37 -7.99 -17.04
CA VAL A 295 -4.90 -7.06 -18.04
C VAL A 295 -5.30 -7.87 -19.26
N VAL A 296 -6.48 -7.57 -19.83
CA VAL A 296 -6.91 -8.14 -21.10
C VAL A 296 -6.03 -7.61 -22.22
N MET A 297 -5.59 -8.50 -23.08
CA MET A 297 -4.70 -8.18 -24.20
C MET A 297 -5.19 -8.89 -25.44
N ASP A 298 -5.31 -8.16 -26.54
CA ASP A 298 -5.63 -8.74 -27.85
C ASP A 298 -4.56 -9.77 -28.27
N PRO A 299 -4.95 -11.00 -28.65
CA PRO A 299 -3.99 -12.06 -28.95
C PRO A 299 -3.16 -11.82 -30.22
N ASP A 300 -3.65 -11.03 -31.16
CA ASP A 300 -3.01 -10.79 -32.45
C ASP A 300 -2.17 -9.51 -32.43
N THR A 301 -2.74 -8.37 -32.00
CA THR A 301 -2.05 -7.09 -31.95
C THR A 301 -1.15 -6.93 -30.73
N ARG A 302 -1.40 -7.71 -29.66
CA ARG A 302 -0.73 -7.61 -28.36
C ARG A 302 -0.93 -6.26 -27.65
N GLU A 303 -1.99 -5.56 -28.02
CA GLU A 303 -2.42 -4.32 -27.37
C GLU A 303 -3.29 -4.60 -26.15
N PHE A 304 -3.20 -3.75 -25.14
CA PHE A 304 -4.00 -3.86 -23.92
C PHE A 304 -5.38 -3.23 -24.09
N ASP A 305 -6.39 -3.88 -23.53
CA ASP A 305 -7.69 -3.28 -23.23
C ASP A 305 -7.76 -3.00 -21.72
N PHE A 306 -7.51 -1.75 -21.33
CA PHE A 306 -7.52 -1.34 -19.92
C PHE A 306 -8.94 -1.10 -19.38
N ASP A 307 -9.94 -1.04 -20.24
CA ASP A 307 -11.35 -0.86 -19.84
C ASP A 307 -12.05 -2.22 -19.60
N ASP A 308 -11.46 -3.32 -20.08
CA ASP A 308 -11.97 -4.66 -19.88
C ASP A 308 -11.55 -5.24 -18.52
N ASP A 309 -12.50 -5.40 -17.61
CA ASP A 309 -12.32 -5.96 -16.28
C ASP A 309 -12.65 -7.46 -16.18
N SER A 310 -12.87 -8.14 -17.30
CA SER A 310 -13.30 -9.55 -17.35
C SER A 310 -12.30 -10.52 -16.70
N LEU A 311 -11.00 -10.19 -16.69
CA LEU A 311 -9.99 -10.95 -15.97
C LEU A 311 -9.87 -10.51 -14.50
N ALA A 312 -9.86 -9.20 -14.25
CA ALA A 312 -9.81 -8.66 -12.90
C ALA A 312 -10.02 -7.14 -12.87
N VAL A 313 -10.89 -6.67 -11.98
CA VAL A 313 -10.96 -5.24 -11.59
C VAL A 313 -9.63 -4.74 -10.97
N ASN A 314 -8.83 -5.64 -10.42
CA ASN A 314 -7.54 -5.36 -9.78
C ASN A 314 -6.35 -5.70 -10.70
N SER A 315 -6.49 -5.44 -12.00
CA SER A 315 -5.35 -5.55 -12.93
C SER A 315 -4.23 -4.57 -12.54
N ARG A 316 -2.95 -5.00 -12.69
CA ARG A 316 -1.80 -4.28 -12.16
C ARG A 316 -0.61 -4.27 -13.10
N VAL A 317 0.27 -3.28 -12.92
CA VAL A 317 1.62 -3.27 -13.50
C VAL A 317 2.66 -2.97 -12.43
N GLY A 318 3.71 -3.79 -12.37
CA GLY A 318 4.93 -3.56 -11.58
C GLY A 318 6.06 -3.10 -12.48
N TYR A 319 6.73 -2.02 -12.10
CA TYR A 319 7.85 -1.43 -12.84
C TYR A 319 8.84 -0.72 -11.90
N PRO A 320 10.11 -0.56 -12.32
CA PRO A 320 11.10 0.11 -11.49
C PRO A 320 10.85 1.63 -11.47
N VAL A 321 11.16 2.29 -10.35
CA VAL A 321 10.90 3.72 -10.16
C VAL A 321 11.60 4.60 -11.19
N GLU A 322 12.72 4.14 -11.77
CA GLU A 322 13.46 4.81 -12.84
C GLU A 322 12.65 5.01 -14.14
N TYR A 323 11.51 4.33 -14.26
CA TYR A 323 10.62 4.55 -15.40
C TYR A 323 9.77 5.82 -15.25
N ILE A 324 9.72 6.41 -14.06
CA ILE A 324 9.05 7.68 -13.79
C ILE A 324 10.05 8.84 -13.97
N PRO A 325 9.83 9.77 -14.92
CA PRO A 325 10.82 10.78 -15.32
C PRO A 325 11.27 11.72 -14.19
N ASN A 326 10.38 12.06 -13.25
CA ASN A 326 10.68 12.98 -12.15
C ASN A 326 10.75 12.26 -10.78
N ALA A 327 11.13 10.98 -10.77
CA ALA A 327 11.34 10.26 -9.51
C ALA A 327 12.64 10.71 -8.82
N GLU A 328 12.61 10.71 -7.47
CA GLU A 328 13.81 10.84 -6.65
C GLU A 328 14.47 9.46 -6.50
N LEU A 329 15.49 9.19 -7.31
CA LEU A 329 16.09 7.86 -7.42
C LEU A 329 16.83 7.40 -6.16
N SER A 330 17.25 8.32 -5.29
CA SER A 330 17.77 7.93 -3.98
C SER A 330 16.71 7.22 -3.13
N GLY A 331 15.43 7.51 -3.40
CA GLY A 331 14.29 7.03 -2.62
C GLY A 331 14.17 7.68 -1.24
N MET A 332 14.83 8.82 -1.03
CA MET A 332 14.87 9.51 0.26
C MET A 332 14.59 11.00 0.11
N SER A 333 13.99 11.59 1.15
CA SER A 333 14.06 13.02 1.41
C SER A 333 15.04 13.28 2.56
N PRO A 334 15.95 14.25 2.44
CA PRO A 334 16.84 14.62 3.53
C PRO A 334 16.15 15.46 4.61
N SER A 335 14.85 15.69 4.47
CA SER A 335 14.02 16.43 5.42
C SER A 335 12.79 15.62 5.81
N VAL A 336 12.32 15.85 7.04
CA VAL A 336 11.05 15.29 7.52
C VAL A 336 9.86 15.98 6.85
N PRO A 337 8.68 15.34 6.75
CA PRO A 337 7.49 15.93 6.17
C PRO A 337 7.09 17.24 6.84
N LYS A 338 6.81 18.25 6.04
CA LYS A 338 6.17 19.50 6.47
C LYS A 338 4.66 19.43 6.34
N THR A 339 4.17 18.55 5.48
CA THR A 339 2.73 18.38 5.23
C THR A 339 2.36 16.91 5.22
N VAL A 340 1.30 16.58 5.96
CA VAL A 340 0.66 15.26 5.98
C VAL A 340 -0.74 15.42 5.43
N ILE A 341 -1.09 14.62 4.43
CA ILE A 341 -2.41 14.64 3.80
C ILE A 341 -3.07 13.27 3.98
N PHE A 342 -4.25 13.26 4.58
CA PHE A 342 -5.14 12.12 4.62
C PHE A 342 -6.16 12.26 3.50
N LEU A 343 -6.13 11.36 2.52
CA LEU A 343 -7.07 11.32 1.42
C LEU A 343 -8.24 10.42 1.75
N THR A 344 -9.42 10.92 1.56
CA THR A 344 -10.67 10.16 1.68
C THR A 344 -11.55 10.39 0.45
N ALA A 345 -12.56 9.57 0.25
CA ALA A 345 -13.59 9.77 -0.75
C ALA A 345 -14.94 9.57 -0.08
N ASP A 346 -15.54 10.65 0.40
CA ASP A 346 -16.88 10.63 0.99
C ASP A 346 -17.94 10.60 -0.11
N ALA A 347 -18.78 9.58 -0.10
CA ALA A 347 -19.91 9.46 -1.03
C ALA A 347 -21.23 9.98 -0.44
N TYR A 348 -21.23 10.46 0.81
CA TYR A 348 -22.39 11.08 1.44
C TYR A 348 -22.50 12.57 1.14
N GLY A 349 -21.40 13.19 0.69
CA GLY A 349 -21.36 14.60 0.31
C GLY A 349 -21.37 15.57 1.51
N VAL A 350 -20.87 15.14 2.65
CA VAL A 350 -20.94 15.91 3.92
C VAL A 350 -19.58 16.26 4.51
N LEU A 351 -18.51 15.50 4.19
CA LEU A 351 -17.17 15.89 4.62
C LEU A 351 -16.66 17.09 3.82
N PRO A 352 -16.08 18.10 4.50
CA PRO A 352 -15.44 19.20 3.81
C PRO A 352 -14.37 18.73 2.82
N PRO A 353 -14.22 19.40 1.66
CA PRO A 353 -13.26 19.00 0.63
C PRO A 353 -11.80 19.12 1.09
N ILE A 354 -11.52 20.02 2.03
CA ILE A 354 -10.26 20.09 2.77
C ILE A 354 -10.49 20.61 4.18
N SER A 355 -9.79 20.03 5.14
CA SER A 355 -9.83 20.44 6.53
C SER A 355 -8.45 20.37 7.18
N LYS A 356 -8.12 21.33 8.03
CA LYS A 356 -6.93 21.28 8.89
C LYS A 356 -7.28 20.53 10.18
N LEU A 357 -6.39 19.63 10.59
CA LEU A 357 -6.55 18.80 11.78
C LEU A 357 -5.57 19.21 12.87
N ASP A 358 -6.04 19.24 14.11
CA ASP A 358 -5.15 19.27 15.27
C ASP A 358 -4.52 17.87 15.53
N LYS A 359 -3.65 17.78 16.54
CA LYS A 359 -2.93 16.53 16.88
C LYS A 359 -3.88 15.37 17.18
N ASN A 360 -4.93 15.60 17.97
CA ASN A 360 -5.85 14.55 18.40
C ASN A 360 -6.79 14.15 17.25
N GLN A 361 -7.25 15.11 16.46
CA GLN A 361 -7.99 14.86 15.23
C GLN A 361 -7.14 14.07 14.20
N ALA A 362 -5.87 14.42 14.04
CA ALA A 362 -4.96 13.68 13.18
C ALA A 362 -4.87 12.21 13.58
N MET A 363 -4.72 11.92 14.88
CA MET A 363 -4.73 10.54 15.40
C MET A 363 -6.07 9.85 15.13
N TYR A 364 -7.20 10.53 15.39
CA TYR A 364 -8.53 9.96 15.21
C TYR A 364 -8.80 9.58 13.75
N TYR A 365 -8.58 10.51 12.81
CA TYR A 365 -8.83 10.27 11.39
C TYR A 365 -7.81 9.30 10.76
N PHE A 366 -6.56 9.33 11.22
CA PHE A 366 -5.55 8.35 10.82
C PHE A 366 -5.94 6.93 11.21
N VAL A 367 -6.29 6.71 12.47
CA VAL A 367 -6.69 5.39 12.97
C VAL A 367 -7.99 4.93 12.32
N SER A 368 -8.92 5.82 12.06
CA SER A 368 -10.18 5.50 11.35
C SER A 368 -9.93 5.03 9.91
N GLY A 369 -9.05 5.71 9.16
CA GLY A 369 -8.71 5.33 7.78
C GLY A 369 -9.95 5.23 6.88
N PHE A 370 -10.76 6.30 6.85
CA PHE A 370 -12.08 6.31 6.20
C PHE A 370 -12.01 6.50 4.69
N THR A 371 -12.89 5.79 3.99
CA THR A 371 -13.34 6.07 2.61
C THR A 371 -14.76 5.53 2.41
N SER A 372 -15.40 5.84 1.29
CA SER A 372 -16.64 5.19 0.88
C SER A 372 -16.40 4.23 -0.26
N LYS A 373 -17.04 3.06 -0.22
CA LYS A 373 -17.27 2.23 -1.38
C LYS A 373 -18.54 2.71 -2.06
N VAL A 374 -18.51 2.85 -3.38
CA VAL A 374 -19.66 3.31 -4.16
C VAL A 374 -20.18 2.20 -5.06
N ALA A 375 -21.45 2.29 -5.44
CA ALA A 375 -22.07 1.35 -6.35
C ALA A 375 -21.24 1.17 -7.64
N GLY A 376 -21.09 -0.08 -8.07
CA GLY A 376 -20.32 -0.44 -9.26
C GLY A 376 -18.79 -0.50 -9.09
N THR A 377 -18.25 -0.19 -7.92
CA THR A 377 -16.80 -0.32 -7.66
C THR A 377 -16.41 -1.68 -7.07
N GLU A 378 -17.35 -2.40 -6.48
CA GLU A 378 -17.21 -3.77 -6.00
C GLU A 378 -18.50 -4.56 -6.20
N ILE A 379 -18.38 -5.87 -6.41
CA ILE A 379 -19.55 -6.76 -6.59
C ILE A 379 -20.43 -6.71 -5.33
N GLY A 380 -21.72 -6.39 -5.53
CA GLY A 380 -22.72 -6.36 -4.45
C GLY A 380 -22.88 -5.03 -3.73
N VAL A 381 -22.14 -3.99 -4.11
CA VAL A 381 -22.34 -2.63 -3.57
C VAL A 381 -23.34 -1.88 -4.44
N THR A 382 -24.56 -1.66 -3.91
CA THR A 382 -25.66 -0.94 -4.58
C THR A 382 -25.87 0.48 -4.06
N GLU A 383 -25.39 0.77 -2.87
CA GLU A 383 -25.43 2.10 -2.22
C GLU A 383 -24.06 2.43 -1.63
N PRO A 384 -23.76 3.72 -1.39
CA PRO A 384 -22.52 4.11 -0.72
C PRO A 384 -22.42 3.49 0.69
N VAL A 385 -21.29 2.81 0.96
CA VAL A 385 -21.02 2.19 2.26
C VAL A 385 -19.75 2.80 2.85
N PRO A 386 -19.79 3.31 4.11
CA PRO A 386 -18.60 3.77 4.79
C PRO A 386 -17.66 2.59 5.01
N THR A 387 -16.40 2.77 4.67
CA THR A 387 -15.36 1.76 4.81
C THR A 387 -14.22 2.33 5.63
N PHE A 388 -13.78 1.55 6.61
CA PHE A 388 -12.70 1.91 7.50
C PHE A 388 -11.58 0.88 7.39
N SER A 389 -10.36 1.36 7.21
CA SER A 389 -9.15 0.54 7.22
C SER A 389 -8.15 1.19 8.16
N THR A 390 -7.95 0.60 9.29
CA THR A 390 -7.12 1.11 10.39
C THR A 390 -5.79 1.62 9.89
N CYS A 391 -5.45 2.87 10.21
CA CYS A 391 -4.22 3.56 9.81
C CYS A 391 -3.97 3.53 8.28
N PHE A 392 -5.04 3.49 7.48
CA PHE A 392 -5.01 3.33 6.02
C PHE A 392 -4.30 2.05 5.52
N GLY A 393 -4.02 1.09 6.42
CA GLY A 393 -3.21 -0.09 6.10
C GLY A 393 -3.54 -1.32 6.95
N GLU A 394 -4.75 -1.46 7.47
CA GLU A 394 -5.17 -2.50 8.42
C GLU A 394 -4.64 -3.92 8.11
N PRO A 395 -4.67 -4.42 6.86
CA PRO A 395 -4.19 -5.78 6.57
C PRO A 395 -2.68 -5.99 6.78
N PHE A 396 -1.90 -4.92 6.94
CA PHE A 396 -0.44 -4.95 7.00
C PHE A 396 0.13 -4.62 8.38
N LEU A 397 -0.74 -4.29 9.34
CA LEU A 397 -0.33 -3.80 10.65
C LEU A 397 -0.35 -4.95 11.67
N PRO A 398 0.83 -5.48 12.10
CA PRO A 398 0.87 -6.52 13.12
C PRO A 398 0.69 -5.98 14.55
N LEU A 399 1.14 -4.76 14.83
CA LEU A 399 1.08 -4.17 16.17
C LEU A 399 -0.27 -3.51 16.44
N ASP A 400 -0.52 -3.16 17.71
CA ASP A 400 -1.73 -2.43 18.09
C ASP A 400 -1.79 -1.07 17.38
N PRO A 401 -2.94 -0.65 16.85
CA PRO A 401 -3.10 0.64 16.17
C PRO A 401 -2.66 1.86 16.97
N SER A 402 -2.74 1.78 18.31
CA SER A 402 -2.27 2.86 19.20
C SER A 402 -0.77 3.13 19.08
N VAL A 403 0.02 2.12 18.74
CA VAL A 403 1.47 2.27 18.52
C VAL A 403 1.72 3.18 17.31
N TYR A 404 1.07 2.89 16.19
CA TYR A 404 1.24 3.69 14.96
C TYR A 404 0.67 5.11 15.11
N ALA A 405 -0.46 5.25 15.80
CA ALA A 405 -1.06 6.55 16.07
C ALA A 405 -0.16 7.42 16.98
N ALA A 406 0.43 6.83 18.00
CA ALA A 406 1.38 7.52 18.88
C ALA A 406 2.64 7.94 18.12
N MET A 407 3.14 7.09 17.22
CA MET A 407 4.29 7.44 16.37
C MET A 407 3.97 8.59 15.42
N LEU A 408 2.80 8.59 14.77
CA LEU A 408 2.36 9.71 13.94
C LEU A 408 2.32 11.01 14.76
N ALA A 409 1.69 10.98 15.94
CA ALA A 409 1.57 12.14 16.81
C ALA A 409 2.94 12.71 17.23
N ASP A 410 3.88 11.83 17.62
CA ASP A 410 5.25 12.20 17.97
C ASP A 410 5.99 12.83 16.78
N LYS A 411 5.91 12.20 15.59
CA LYS A 411 6.55 12.71 14.38
C LYS A 411 5.98 14.05 13.93
N VAL A 412 4.65 14.23 13.98
CA VAL A 412 3.98 15.49 13.65
C VAL A 412 4.39 16.59 14.64
N GLU A 413 4.42 16.28 15.95
CA GLU A 413 4.81 17.24 16.98
C GLU A 413 6.27 17.68 16.83
N LYS A 414 7.19 16.75 16.64
CA LYS A 414 8.63 17.03 16.48
C LYS A 414 8.95 17.80 15.21
N SER A 415 8.30 17.47 14.10
CA SER A 415 8.53 18.12 12.80
C SER A 415 7.79 19.46 12.63
N GLY A 416 6.74 19.68 13.42
CA GLY A 416 5.80 20.79 13.23
C GLY A 416 4.95 20.67 11.96
N ALA A 417 4.85 19.45 11.40
CA ALA A 417 4.09 19.19 10.18
C ALA A 417 2.62 19.59 10.34
N LYS A 418 2.05 20.15 9.27
CA LYS A 418 0.61 20.44 9.19
C LYS A 418 -0.11 19.21 8.65
N VAL A 419 -1.25 18.90 9.24
CA VAL A 419 -2.07 17.74 8.87
C VAL A 419 -3.38 18.21 8.28
N TYR A 420 -3.71 17.68 7.08
CA TYR A 420 -4.96 18.00 6.40
C TYR A 420 -5.71 16.73 6.03
N LEU A 421 -7.04 16.77 6.18
CA LEU A 421 -7.95 15.76 5.61
C LEU A 421 -8.49 16.32 4.29
N VAL A 422 -8.28 15.61 3.19
CA VAL A 422 -8.72 16.02 1.85
C VAL A 422 -9.73 15.01 1.34
N ASN A 423 -10.94 15.48 1.07
CA ASN A 423 -12.04 14.68 0.53
C ASN A 423 -12.08 14.82 -1.00
N THR A 424 -11.75 13.73 -1.70
CA THR A 424 -11.81 13.64 -3.18
C THR A 424 -13.13 13.06 -3.68
N GLY A 425 -14.10 12.87 -2.78
CA GLY A 425 -15.39 12.24 -3.03
C GLY A 425 -16.42 13.17 -3.64
N TRP A 426 -17.64 13.02 -3.21
CA TRP A 426 -18.82 13.72 -3.74
C TRP A 426 -19.20 14.91 -2.87
N ASN A 427 -19.96 15.83 -3.45
CA ASN A 427 -20.61 16.94 -2.73
C ASN A 427 -22.13 16.74 -2.72
N GLY A 428 -22.86 17.67 -2.09
CA GLY A 428 -24.32 17.60 -1.95
C GLY A 428 -25.12 17.58 -3.26
N THR A 429 -24.50 17.96 -4.39
CA THR A 429 -25.14 17.85 -5.71
C THR A 429 -25.03 16.45 -6.32
N GLY A 430 -24.45 15.49 -5.60
CA GLY A 430 -24.18 14.12 -6.11
C GLY A 430 -23.06 14.06 -7.15
N LYS A 431 -22.28 15.13 -7.30
CA LYS A 431 -21.13 15.17 -8.23
C LYS A 431 -19.82 14.97 -7.47
N ARG A 432 -18.93 14.16 -8.04
CA ARG A 432 -17.58 14.01 -7.50
C ARG A 432 -16.78 15.31 -7.66
N MET A 433 -15.93 15.62 -6.66
CA MET A 433 -15.04 16.76 -6.69
C MET A 433 -14.14 16.71 -7.93
N LYS A 434 -14.10 17.82 -8.68
CA LYS A 434 -13.25 17.90 -9.89
C LYS A 434 -11.79 17.86 -9.48
N LEU A 435 -11.00 17.05 -10.16
CA LEU A 435 -9.56 16.87 -9.90
C LEU A 435 -8.80 18.19 -9.82
N ARG A 436 -9.13 19.18 -10.70
CA ARG A 436 -8.50 20.50 -10.69
C ARG A 436 -8.69 21.23 -9.35
N TYR A 437 -9.85 21.10 -8.70
CA TYR A 437 -10.11 21.71 -7.39
C TYR A 437 -9.35 20.99 -6.28
N THR A 438 -9.33 19.66 -6.32
CA THR A 438 -8.54 18.87 -5.39
C THR A 438 -7.05 19.21 -5.49
N ARG A 439 -6.52 19.34 -6.72
CA ARG A 439 -5.13 19.76 -6.95
C ARG A 439 -4.86 21.17 -6.40
N ALA A 440 -5.77 22.13 -6.62
CA ALA A 440 -5.63 23.48 -6.07
C ALA A 440 -5.60 23.47 -4.51
N MET A 441 -6.48 22.69 -3.87
CA MET A 441 -6.50 22.53 -2.41
C MET A 441 -5.21 21.87 -1.89
N VAL A 442 -4.75 20.81 -2.52
CA VAL A 442 -3.49 20.15 -2.16
C VAL A 442 -2.30 21.08 -2.34
N THR A 443 -2.24 21.82 -3.46
CA THR A 443 -1.18 22.80 -3.70
C THR A 443 -1.17 23.87 -2.62
N ALA A 444 -2.34 24.43 -2.26
CA ALA A 444 -2.45 25.43 -1.20
C ALA A 444 -1.96 24.89 0.17
N ALA A 445 -2.22 23.60 0.46
CA ALA A 445 -1.72 22.94 1.67
C ALA A 445 -0.20 22.76 1.63
N LEU A 446 0.35 22.33 0.49
CA LEU A 446 1.79 22.08 0.30
C LEU A 446 2.63 23.36 0.31
N THR A 447 2.10 24.46 -0.26
CA THR A 447 2.77 25.77 -0.27
C THR A 447 2.56 26.58 1.00
N GLY A 448 1.63 26.16 1.88
CA GLY A 448 1.24 26.92 3.06
C GLY A 448 0.28 28.09 2.78
N GLU A 449 -0.14 28.29 1.52
CA GLU A 449 -1.11 29.36 1.18
C GLU A 449 -2.44 29.19 1.90
N ILE A 450 -2.86 27.95 2.17
CA ILE A 450 -4.08 27.65 2.93
C ILE A 450 -4.09 28.29 4.32
N GLU A 451 -2.92 28.50 4.95
CA GLU A 451 -2.81 29.10 6.29
C GLU A 451 -3.15 30.61 6.31
N LYS A 452 -3.26 31.25 5.14
CA LYS A 452 -3.67 32.65 5.00
C LYS A 452 -5.20 32.82 4.98
N ALA A 453 -5.93 31.73 4.79
CA ALA A 453 -7.39 31.75 4.81
C ALA A 453 -7.94 31.90 6.23
N GLU A 454 -9.15 32.45 6.34
CA GLU A 454 -9.94 32.31 7.55
C GLU A 454 -10.50 30.89 7.66
N PHE A 455 -10.57 30.35 8.87
CA PHE A 455 -11.10 29.02 9.12
C PHE A 455 -12.39 29.09 9.95
N VAL A 456 -13.32 28.20 9.62
CA VAL A 456 -14.53 27.94 10.41
C VAL A 456 -14.51 26.50 10.91
N THR A 457 -15.06 26.28 12.08
CA THR A 457 -15.17 24.93 12.65
C THR A 457 -16.42 24.25 12.10
N ASP A 458 -16.26 23.06 11.47
CA ASP A 458 -17.39 22.23 11.09
C ASP A 458 -18.16 21.76 12.34
N PRO A 459 -19.49 21.97 12.41
CA PRO A 459 -20.25 21.69 13.61
C PRO A 459 -20.37 20.19 13.94
N THR A 460 -20.31 19.31 12.95
CA THR A 460 -20.46 17.85 13.12
C THR A 460 -19.12 17.17 13.29
N PHE A 461 -18.17 17.46 12.40
CA PHE A 461 -16.88 16.78 12.37
C PHE A 461 -15.80 17.48 13.21
N GLY A 462 -16.06 18.70 13.68
CA GLY A 462 -15.18 19.47 14.57
C GLY A 462 -13.89 19.99 13.92
N VAL A 463 -13.70 19.73 12.61
CA VAL A 463 -12.48 20.08 11.87
C VAL A 463 -12.49 21.54 11.42
N GLN A 464 -11.28 22.09 11.17
CA GLN A 464 -11.13 23.48 10.71
C GLN A 464 -11.19 23.53 9.18
N VAL A 465 -12.15 24.25 8.63
CA VAL A 465 -12.42 24.37 7.20
C VAL A 465 -12.04 25.76 6.70
N PRO A 466 -11.20 25.91 5.68
CA PRO A 466 -10.87 27.20 5.10
C PRO A 466 -12.07 27.78 4.36
N THR A 467 -12.29 29.10 4.47
CA THR A 467 -13.41 29.78 3.80
C THR A 467 -13.10 30.20 2.36
N SER A 468 -11.82 30.21 1.99
CA SER A 468 -11.37 30.54 0.61
C SER A 468 -10.08 29.81 0.26
N ILE A 469 -9.98 29.37 -0.99
CA ILE A 469 -8.75 28.84 -1.60
C ILE A 469 -8.73 29.32 -3.07
N GLU A 470 -7.60 29.82 -3.52
CA GLU A 470 -7.44 30.26 -4.92
C GLU A 470 -7.73 29.10 -5.89
N GLY A 471 -8.51 29.38 -6.92
CA GLY A 471 -8.89 28.38 -7.93
C GLY A 471 -10.01 27.41 -7.50
N VAL A 472 -10.56 27.54 -6.30
CA VAL A 472 -11.69 26.74 -5.80
C VAL A 472 -12.88 27.64 -5.52
N PRO A 473 -14.08 27.37 -6.07
CA PRO A 473 -15.29 28.08 -5.71
C PRO A 473 -15.56 27.96 -4.20
N SER A 474 -15.74 29.08 -3.51
CA SER A 474 -15.87 29.10 -2.05
C SER A 474 -17.10 28.36 -1.52
N GLU A 475 -18.18 28.31 -2.31
CA GLU A 475 -19.38 27.54 -2.00
C GLU A 475 -19.10 26.04 -1.88
N LEU A 476 -18.07 25.51 -2.56
CA LEU A 476 -17.70 24.09 -2.48
C LEU A 476 -16.96 23.75 -1.18
N LEU A 477 -16.31 24.72 -0.54
CA LEU A 477 -15.52 24.48 0.67
C LEU A 477 -16.37 24.13 1.88
N ILE A 478 -17.60 24.63 1.94
CA ILE A 478 -18.56 24.36 3.01
C ILE A 478 -19.63 23.41 2.46
N PRO A 479 -19.64 22.13 2.83
CA PRO A 479 -20.55 21.13 2.25
C PRO A 479 -22.03 21.51 2.30
N ALA A 480 -22.49 22.11 3.39
CA ALA A 480 -23.88 22.60 3.54
C ALA A 480 -24.34 23.49 2.37
N ASN A 481 -23.45 24.29 1.80
CA ASN A 481 -23.77 25.19 0.69
C ASN A 481 -24.03 24.45 -0.64
N THR A 482 -23.70 23.17 -0.71
CA THR A 482 -23.91 22.34 -1.90
C THR A 482 -25.22 21.54 -1.85
N TRP A 483 -25.94 21.59 -0.73
CA TRP A 483 -27.21 20.88 -0.54
C TRP A 483 -28.41 21.82 -0.69
N GLU A 484 -29.42 21.39 -1.44
CA GLU A 484 -30.70 22.11 -1.53
C GLU A 484 -31.56 21.90 -0.28
N ASP A 485 -31.54 20.68 0.29
CA ASP A 485 -32.29 20.31 1.50
C ASP A 485 -31.33 20.24 2.71
N GLN A 486 -31.42 21.23 3.58
CA GLN A 486 -30.58 21.31 4.78
C GLN A 486 -30.91 20.21 5.81
N ALA A 487 -32.17 19.77 5.90
CA ALA A 487 -32.55 18.70 6.81
C ALA A 487 -31.96 17.35 6.35
N ALA A 488 -31.92 17.10 5.03
CA ALA A 488 -31.26 15.94 4.45
C ALA A 488 -29.74 15.99 4.64
N TYR A 489 -29.11 17.17 4.51
CA TYR A 489 -27.70 17.39 4.84
C TYR A 489 -27.40 16.99 6.29
N GLU A 490 -28.12 17.55 7.26
CA GLU A 490 -27.92 17.24 8.66
C GLU A 490 -28.14 15.77 8.99
N ALA A 491 -29.15 15.12 8.39
CA ALA A 491 -29.39 13.68 8.56
C ALA A 491 -28.20 12.84 8.03
N SER A 492 -27.64 13.23 6.89
CA SER A 492 -26.48 12.59 6.28
C SER A 492 -25.21 12.78 7.12
N CYS A 493 -25.02 13.99 7.68
CA CYS A 493 -23.93 14.28 8.62
C CYS A 493 -24.02 13.36 9.84
N ARG A 494 -25.18 13.29 10.50
CA ARG A 494 -25.40 12.40 11.67
C ARG A 494 -25.13 10.94 11.33
N LYS A 495 -25.57 10.47 10.17
CA LYS A 495 -25.36 9.08 9.72
C LYS A 495 -23.86 8.75 9.57
N LEU A 496 -23.09 9.63 8.93
CA LEU A 496 -21.66 9.43 8.76
C LEU A 496 -20.92 9.55 10.10
N ALA A 497 -21.24 10.57 10.91
CA ALA A 497 -20.66 10.76 12.25
C ALA A 497 -20.89 9.54 13.14
N ALA A 498 -22.10 8.97 13.16
CA ALA A 498 -22.41 7.75 13.89
C ALA A 498 -21.57 6.55 13.41
N SER A 499 -21.30 6.44 12.11
CA SER A 499 -20.44 5.38 11.55
C SER A 499 -18.99 5.52 12.04
N PHE A 500 -18.45 6.73 12.14
CA PHE A 500 -17.12 6.99 12.72
C PHE A 500 -17.08 6.61 14.20
N VAL A 501 -18.05 7.06 14.99
CA VAL A 501 -18.13 6.77 16.42
C VAL A 501 -18.22 5.27 16.67
N GLU A 502 -19.06 4.56 15.90
CA GLU A 502 -19.21 3.10 16.02
C GLU A 502 -17.91 2.37 15.66
N ASN A 503 -17.27 2.74 14.53
CA ASN A 503 -15.99 2.16 14.15
C ASN A 503 -14.90 2.40 15.21
N PHE A 504 -14.91 3.57 15.86
CA PHE A 504 -13.86 3.93 16.81
C PHE A 504 -13.92 3.14 18.12
N LYS A 505 -15.05 2.55 18.48
CA LYS A 505 -15.22 1.73 19.70
C LYS A 505 -14.26 0.53 19.80
N LYS A 506 -13.78 0.03 18.65
CA LYS A 506 -12.82 -1.08 18.60
C LYS A 506 -11.41 -0.70 19.12
N TYR A 507 -11.09 0.60 19.19
CA TYR A 507 -9.77 1.10 19.58
C TYR A 507 -9.70 1.44 21.06
N THR A 508 -9.70 0.43 21.90
CA THR A 508 -9.82 0.54 23.36
C THR A 508 -8.60 1.14 24.07
N ARG A 509 -7.45 1.24 23.37
CA ARG A 509 -6.19 1.77 23.92
C ARG A 509 -5.94 3.24 23.54
N MET A 510 -6.89 3.90 22.86
CA MET A 510 -6.79 5.34 22.57
C MET A 510 -7.11 6.19 23.78
N SER A 511 -6.43 7.33 23.91
CA SER A 511 -6.70 8.27 25.00
C SER A 511 -8.08 8.92 24.88
N ALA A 512 -8.61 9.40 26.00
CA ALA A 512 -9.91 10.08 26.03
C ALA A 512 -9.94 11.33 25.16
N GLU A 513 -8.81 12.05 25.07
CA GLU A 513 -8.65 13.24 24.24
C GLU A 513 -8.78 12.92 22.75
N VAL A 514 -8.19 11.82 22.32
CA VAL A 514 -8.32 11.35 20.92
C VAL A 514 -9.74 10.91 20.63
N VAL A 515 -10.38 10.15 21.53
CA VAL A 515 -11.80 9.76 21.38
C VAL A 515 -12.70 11.00 21.27
N ALA A 516 -12.47 12.03 22.10
CA ALA A 516 -13.25 13.27 22.11
C ALA A 516 -13.01 14.16 20.87
N ALA A 517 -11.93 13.94 20.12
CA ALA A 517 -11.62 14.68 18.88
C ALA A 517 -12.39 14.16 17.66
N GLY A 518 -13.15 13.09 17.81
CA GLY A 518 -13.99 12.53 16.75
C GLY A 518 -15.26 13.33 16.47
N PRO A 519 -16.01 12.95 15.42
CA PRO A 519 -17.28 13.55 15.08
C PRO A 519 -18.31 13.47 16.21
N LYS A 520 -19.18 14.46 16.27
CA LYS A 520 -20.34 14.51 17.18
C LYS A 520 -21.53 13.86 16.48
N ALA A 521 -21.96 12.69 16.94
CA ALA A 521 -23.11 11.95 16.41
C ALA A 521 -24.40 12.32 17.14
#